data_296ec17e96a9858a587819c50d02bca5
#
_entry.id   296ec17e96a9858a587819c50d02bca5
#
_cell.length_a   1.000
_cell.length_b   1.000
_cell.length_c   1.000
_cell.angle_alpha   90.00
_cell.angle_beta   90.00
_cell.angle_gamma   90.00
#
_symmetry.space_group_name_H-M   'P 1'
#
loop_
_entity.id
_entity.type
_entity.pdbx_description
1 polymer ?
#
loop_
_entity_poly.entity_id
_entity_poly.type
_entity_poly.pdbx_seq_one_letter_code
_entity_poly.pdbx_strand_id
1 'polypeptide(L)'
;MEGWRKDARQEPIIVDLEALVPKEHLLRKIEKVMDYEWLYERLDPYYCHDNGRPGTDPVVLIKMVLIQHLFGIPSLRQTYREIQVNNAYRWFLGYGLLDNIPHFATVSYAFCKRFPDELTSEIFEHILNKALNNRMLDTSAIFIDGTHIKASANKKKFQKEQVAKAARVYSGQLRREVNAEREKLGKKPIEDDDDENQGVGGSQETVEKTVSTTDPDCGMFVKGE
;
A
#
# COMPACT_ATOMS: atom_id res chain seq x y z
N MET A 1 45.31 -15.79 27.68
CA MET A 1 43.97 -15.37 27.18
C MET A 1 44.08 -14.21 26.18
N GLU A 2 44.83 -14.41 25.10
CA GLU A 2 45.13 -13.37 24.08
C GLU A 2 44.38 -13.58 22.77
N GLY A 3 43.22 -14.19 22.74
CA GLY A 3 42.53 -14.49 21.49
C GLY A 3 41.09 -13.97 21.36
N TRP A 4 40.55 -13.25 22.34
CA TRP A 4 39.10 -13.03 22.45
C TRP A 4 38.59 -11.71 21.83
N ARG A 5 39.45 -10.80 21.41
CA ARG A 5 39.07 -9.53 20.80
C ARG A 5 40.03 -9.14 19.67
N LYS A 6 39.86 -9.77 18.50
CA LYS A 6 40.46 -9.21 17.27
C LYS A 6 39.55 -8.06 16.80
N ASP A 7 40.06 -6.85 16.88
CA ASP A 7 39.41 -5.68 16.25
C ASP A 7 40.05 -5.45 14.88
N ALA A 8 39.36 -5.93 13.83
CA ALA A 8 39.81 -5.80 12.46
C ALA A 8 39.22 -4.56 11.72
N ARG A 9 38.56 -3.65 12.47
CA ARG A 9 37.89 -2.49 11.86
C ARG A 9 38.84 -1.54 11.12
N GLN A 10 40.09 -1.54 11.45
CA GLN A 10 41.12 -0.69 10.85
C GLN A 10 42.05 -1.44 9.88
N GLU A 11 41.83 -2.76 9.70
CA GLU A 11 42.60 -3.52 8.73
C GLU A 11 42.18 -3.15 7.30
N PRO A 12 43.10 -2.69 6.44
CA PRO A 12 42.79 -2.37 5.05
C PRO A 12 42.54 -3.66 4.28
N ILE A 13 41.37 -3.73 3.63
CA ILE A 13 40.98 -4.86 2.78
C ILE A 13 40.64 -4.31 1.40
N ILE A 14 41.20 -4.89 0.35
CA ILE A 14 40.82 -4.60 -1.02
C ILE A 14 39.71 -5.56 -1.40
N VAL A 15 38.46 -5.03 -1.56
CA VAL A 15 37.30 -5.82 -1.92
C VAL A 15 36.38 -4.97 -2.77
N ASP A 16 35.77 -5.58 -3.78
CA ASP A 16 34.69 -4.94 -4.54
C ASP A 16 33.35 -5.16 -3.86
N LEU A 17 32.38 -4.28 -4.15
CA LEU A 17 31.05 -4.36 -3.59
C LEU A 17 30.31 -5.60 -4.06
N GLU A 18 30.62 -6.10 -5.25
CA GLU A 18 30.06 -7.34 -5.81
C GLU A 18 30.38 -8.56 -4.93
N ALA A 19 31.58 -8.64 -4.39
CA ALA A 19 32.01 -9.73 -3.51
C ALA A 19 31.38 -9.66 -2.11
N LEU A 20 31.01 -8.44 -1.64
CA LEU A 20 30.41 -8.25 -0.32
C LEU A 20 28.95 -8.70 -0.22
N VAL A 21 28.24 -8.80 -1.36
CA VAL A 21 26.83 -9.18 -1.37
C VAL A 21 26.69 -10.68 -1.61
N PRO A 22 26.07 -11.47 -0.72
CA PRO A 22 25.87 -12.91 -0.90
C PRO A 22 25.16 -13.23 -2.22
N LYS A 23 25.58 -14.32 -2.88
CA LYS A 23 25.02 -14.73 -4.18
C LYS A 23 23.51 -15.02 -4.13
N GLU A 24 23.02 -15.53 -2.99
CA GLU A 24 21.61 -15.88 -2.79
C GLU A 24 20.76 -14.72 -2.25
N HIS A 25 21.33 -13.52 -2.14
CA HIS A 25 20.60 -12.37 -1.62
C HIS A 25 19.39 -12.02 -2.49
N LEU A 26 18.26 -11.66 -1.85
CA LEU A 26 16.99 -11.33 -2.54
C LEU A 26 17.16 -10.28 -3.64
N LEU A 27 17.93 -9.21 -3.36
CA LEU A 27 18.16 -8.14 -4.33
C LEU A 27 18.86 -8.61 -5.61
N ARG A 28 19.71 -9.66 -5.55
CA ARG A 28 20.30 -10.26 -6.75
C ARG A 28 19.28 -10.99 -7.61
N LYS A 29 18.30 -11.64 -6.98
CA LYS A 29 17.21 -12.30 -7.69
C LYS A 29 16.33 -11.27 -8.38
N ILE A 30 16.03 -10.18 -7.70
CA ILE A 30 15.23 -9.07 -8.24
C ILE A 30 15.99 -8.39 -9.39
N GLU A 31 17.29 -8.09 -9.24
CA GLU A 31 18.11 -7.45 -10.28
C GLU A 31 18.08 -8.23 -11.60
N LYS A 32 18.05 -9.56 -11.54
CA LYS A 32 17.99 -10.43 -12.74
C LYS A 32 16.62 -10.40 -13.45
N VAL A 33 15.57 -10.02 -12.74
CA VAL A 33 14.18 -10.06 -13.24
C VAL A 33 13.71 -8.67 -13.68
N MET A 34 14.33 -7.62 -13.16
CA MET A 34 13.97 -6.25 -13.48
C MET A 34 14.23 -5.92 -14.96
N ASP A 35 13.26 -5.26 -15.56
CA ASP A 35 13.29 -4.78 -16.92
C ASP A 35 13.59 -3.28 -16.91
N TYR A 36 14.89 -2.96 -16.99
CA TYR A 36 15.34 -1.57 -16.89
C TYR A 36 15.08 -0.77 -18.16
N GLU A 37 15.13 -1.40 -19.34
CA GLU A 37 14.83 -0.72 -20.61
C GLU A 37 13.40 -0.21 -20.59
N TRP A 38 12.45 -1.06 -20.24
CA TRP A 38 11.05 -0.68 -20.07
C TRP A 38 10.86 0.45 -19.05
N LEU A 39 11.57 0.39 -17.91
CA LEU A 39 11.49 1.46 -16.91
C LEU A 39 12.02 2.79 -17.43
N TYR A 40 13.15 2.78 -18.13
CA TYR A 40 13.70 4.00 -18.73
C TYR A 40 12.75 4.59 -19.77
N GLU A 41 12.21 3.79 -20.67
CA GLU A 41 11.24 4.25 -21.68
C GLU A 41 10.02 4.92 -21.06
N ARG A 42 9.51 4.37 -19.94
CA ARG A 42 8.33 4.91 -19.24
C ARG A 42 8.63 6.17 -18.44
N LEU A 43 9.82 6.29 -17.89
CA LEU A 43 10.23 7.41 -17.05
C LEU A 43 10.83 8.58 -17.82
N ASP A 44 11.36 8.33 -19.00
CA ASP A 44 12.03 9.32 -19.87
C ASP A 44 11.19 10.58 -20.14
N PRO A 45 9.88 10.50 -20.46
CA PRO A 45 9.05 11.68 -20.74
C PRO A 45 8.94 12.68 -19.58
N TYR A 46 9.29 12.25 -18.37
CA TYR A 46 9.23 13.09 -17.16
C TYR A 46 10.59 13.75 -16.84
N TYR A 47 11.57 13.60 -17.73
CA TYR A 47 12.91 14.18 -17.59
C TYR A 47 13.23 15.10 -18.76
N CYS A 48 13.87 16.23 -18.45
CA CYS A 48 14.34 17.16 -19.49
C CYS A 48 15.78 16.82 -19.84
N HIS A 49 16.06 16.60 -21.13
CA HIS A 49 17.39 16.22 -21.62
C HIS A 49 18.26 17.44 -21.96
N ASP A 50 17.64 18.57 -22.31
CA ASP A 50 18.34 19.70 -22.95
C ASP A 50 18.62 20.86 -21.98
N ASN A 51 18.10 20.88 -20.79
CA ASN A 51 18.21 22.02 -19.90
C ASN A 51 18.28 21.62 -18.42
N GLY A 52 19.13 22.32 -17.68
CA GLY A 52 19.25 22.23 -16.24
C GLY A 52 20.37 21.30 -15.74
N ARG A 53 20.42 21.12 -14.41
CA ARG A 53 21.35 20.18 -13.77
C ARG A 53 20.92 18.73 -14.12
N PRO A 54 21.88 17.84 -14.42
CA PRO A 54 21.58 16.42 -14.62
C PRO A 54 20.70 15.86 -13.49
N GLY A 55 19.57 15.30 -13.87
CA GLY A 55 18.62 14.70 -12.92
C GLY A 55 19.21 13.45 -12.26
N THR A 56 18.68 13.09 -11.10
CA THR A 56 18.95 11.77 -10.53
C THR A 56 18.33 10.71 -11.44
N ASP A 57 19.05 9.63 -11.66
CA ASP A 57 18.56 8.48 -12.43
C ASP A 57 17.20 8.01 -11.92
N PRO A 58 16.14 7.99 -12.77
CA PRO A 58 14.80 7.60 -12.35
C PRO A 58 14.71 6.17 -11.82
N VAL A 59 15.48 5.25 -12.40
CA VAL A 59 15.50 3.84 -11.98
C VAL A 59 16.04 3.69 -10.56
N VAL A 60 17.02 4.51 -10.19
CA VAL A 60 17.53 4.54 -8.80
C VAL A 60 16.44 4.96 -7.82
N LEU A 61 15.59 5.94 -8.19
CA LEU A 61 14.49 6.37 -7.34
C LEU A 61 13.46 5.26 -7.13
N ILE A 62 13.13 4.51 -8.19
CA ILE A 62 12.26 3.31 -8.11
C ILE A 62 12.89 2.24 -7.22
N LYS A 63 14.18 1.93 -7.42
CA LYS A 63 14.91 0.97 -6.60
C LYS A 63 14.92 1.35 -5.11
N MET A 64 15.03 2.63 -4.77
CA MET A 64 14.96 3.09 -3.38
C MET A 64 13.59 2.83 -2.75
N VAL A 65 12.49 3.05 -3.49
CA VAL A 65 11.14 2.74 -3.03
C VAL A 65 10.92 1.23 -2.93
N LEU A 66 11.46 0.45 -3.87
CA LEU A 66 11.42 -1.01 -3.78
C LEU A 66 12.11 -1.53 -2.52
N ILE A 67 13.32 -1.04 -2.20
CA ILE A 67 14.01 -1.41 -0.95
C ILE A 67 13.12 -1.13 0.25
N GLN A 68 12.48 0.04 0.31
CA GLN A 68 11.59 0.40 1.40
C GLN A 68 10.49 -0.64 1.62
N HIS A 69 9.79 -1.00 0.54
CA HIS A 69 8.65 -1.91 0.63
C HIS A 69 9.08 -3.37 0.85
N LEU A 70 10.10 -3.85 0.14
CA LEU A 70 10.59 -5.22 0.26
C LEU A 70 11.12 -5.57 1.66
N PHE A 71 11.73 -4.60 2.33
CA PHE A 71 12.31 -4.81 3.66
C PHE A 71 11.46 -4.20 4.78
N GLY A 72 10.24 -3.73 4.48
CA GLY A 72 9.31 -3.20 5.48
C GLY A 72 9.84 -1.97 6.22
N ILE A 73 10.67 -1.15 5.57
CA ILE A 73 11.25 0.04 6.20
C ILE A 73 10.17 1.12 6.35
N PRO A 74 9.95 1.68 7.54
CA PRO A 74 8.77 2.50 7.83
C PRO A 74 8.73 3.86 7.12
N SER A 75 9.84 4.37 6.58
CA SER A 75 9.87 5.66 5.92
C SER A 75 11.04 5.82 4.94
N LEU A 76 10.88 6.66 3.91
CA LEU A 76 11.95 7.01 2.98
C LEU A 76 13.18 7.62 3.67
N ARG A 77 12.99 8.36 4.77
CA ARG A 77 14.11 8.89 5.56
C ARG A 77 14.92 7.78 6.21
N GLN A 78 14.25 6.75 6.74
CA GLN A 78 14.92 5.59 7.30
C GLN A 78 15.58 4.77 6.19
N THR A 79 14.92 4.56 5.06
CA THR A 79 15.49 3.89 3.89
C THR A 79 16.79 4.55 3.44
N TYR A 80 16.82 5.88 3.36
CA TYR A 80 18.02 6.63 3.03
C TYR A 80 19.17 6.34 4.01
N ARG A 81 18.90 6.31 5.31
CA ARG A 81 19.89 5.99 6.36
C ARG A 81 20.40 4.54 6.26
N GLU A 82 19.49 3.60 6.02
CA GLU A 82 19.84 2.19 5.83
C GLU A 82 20.73 1.99 4.60
N ILE A 83 20.41 2.64 3.48
CA ILE A 83 21.22 2.56 2.26
C ILE A 83 22.63 3.09 2.48
N GLN A 84 22.82 4.09 3.33
CA GLN A 84 24.15 4.64 3.62
C GLN A 84 25.12 3.60 4.22
N VAL A 85 24.61 2.64 4.96
CA VAL A 85 25.41 1.65 5.72
C VAL A 85 25.27 0.21 5.22
N ASN A 86 24.30 -0.07 4.36
CA ASN A 86 24.03 -1.43 3.87
C ASN A 86 24.63 -1.65 2.48
N ASN A 87 25.60 -2.53 2.40
CA ASN A 87 26.32 -2.84 1.17
C ASN A 87 25.40 -3.46 0.09
N ALA A 88 24.44 -4.31 0.47
CA ALA A 88 23.53 -4.94 -0.47
C ALA A 88 22.58 -3.91 -1.10
N TYR A 89 22.14 -2.89 -0.35
CA TYR A 89 21.33 -1.81 -0.88
C TYR A 89 22.11 -0.92 -1.83
N ARG A 90 23.35 -0.56 -1.48
CA ARG A 90 24.25 0.20 -2.36
C ARG A 90 24.53 -0.54 -3.67
N TRP A 91 24.82 -1.83 -3.57
CA TRP A 91 25.04 -2.70 -4.72
C TRP A 91 23.81 -2.68 -5.67
N PHE A 92 22.61 -2.85 -5.10
CA PHE A 92 21.37 -2.87 -5.88
C PHE A 92 21.08 -1.53 -6.57
N LEU A 93 21.46 -0.43 -5.96
CA LEU A 93 21.35 0.90 -6.55
C LEU A 93 22.45 1.21 -7.56
N GLY A 94 23.51 0.42 -7.62
CA GLY A 94 24.69 0.69 -8.48
C GLY A 94 25.64 1.74 -7.93
N TYR A 95 25.63 2.00 -6.62
CA TYR A 95 26.50 2.97 -5.95
C TYR A 95 27.65 2.28 -5.22
N GLY A 96 28.85 2.83 -5.35
CA GLY A 96 30.03 2.39 -4.60
C GLY A 96 29.92 2.68 -3.09
N LEU A 97 30.89 2.16 -2.31
CA LEU A 97 30.89 2.30 -0.86
C LEU A 97 30.93 3.74 -0.36
N LEU A 98 31.57 4.64 -1.08
CA LEU A 98 31.77 6.03 -0.70
C LEU A 98 30.92 7.02 -1.50
N ASP A 99 30.13 6.54 -2.46
CA ASP A 99 29.30 7.40 -3.30
C ASP A 99 28.17 8.05 -2.54
N ASN A 100 27.83 9.27 -2.92
CA ASN A 100 26.67 9.96 -2.36
C ASN A 100 25.38 9.45 -3.01
N ILE A 101 24.53 8.84 -2.22
CA ILE A 101 23.21 8.39 -2.66
C ILE A 101 22.20 9.55 -2.74
N PRO A 102 21.17 9.44 -3.59
CA PRO A 102 20.10 10.45 -3.66
C PRO A 102 19.42 10.66 -2.32
N HIS A 103 19.21 11.92 -1.97
CA HIS A 103 18.52 12.25 -0.72
C HIS A 103 17.04 11.84 -0.77
N PHE A 104 16.48 11.41 0.34
CA PHE A 104 15.09 10.97 0.42
C PHE A 104 14.06 12.03 -0.07
N ALA A 105 14.36 13.32 0.07
CA ALA A 105 13.51 14.39 -0.45
C ALA A 105 13.43 14.40 -1.99
N THR A 106 14.48 13.96 -2.69
CA THR A 106 14.48 13.83 -4.16
C THR A 106 13.51 12.71 -4.58
N VAL A 107 13.53 11.59 -3.86
CA VAL A 107 12.59 10.48 -4.08
C VAL A 107 11.15 10.94 -3.82
N SER A 108 10.90 11.56 -2.68
CA SER A 108 9.58 12.09 -2.32
C SER A 108 9.07 13.10 -3.36
N TYR A 109 9.92 14.02 -3.82
CA TYR A 109 9.56 14.99 -4.86
C TYR A 109 9.17 14.30 -6.17
N ALA A 110 9.92 13.29 -6.59
CA ALA A 110 9.63 12.55 -7.82
C ALA A 110 8.26 11.91 -7.78
N PHE A 111 7.94 11.19 -6.71
CA PHE A 111 6.66 10.48 -6.57
C PHE A 111 5.47 11.39 -6.26
N CYS A 112 5.67 12.52 -5.57
CA CYS A 112 4.57 13.42 -5.23
C CYS A 112 4.31 14.51 -6.26
N LYS A 113 5.28 14.84 -7.14
CA LYS A 113 5.20 16.03 -8.02
C LYS A 113 5.56 15.76 -9.47
N ARG A 114 6.42 14.79 -9.75
CA ARG A 114 6.93 14.55 -11.11
C ARG A 114 6.19 13.40 -11.79
N PHE A 115 6.01 12.29 -11.08
CA PHE A 115 5.35 11.11 -11.62
C PHE A 115 3.85 11.17 -11.33
N PRO A 116 2.98 10.99 -12.33
CA PRO A 116 1.54 10.84 -12.08
C PRO A 116 1.23 9.51 -11.39
N ASP A 117 0.10 9.45 -10.71
CA ASP A 117 -0.32 8.26 -9.94
C ASP A 117 -0.51 7.03 -10.83
N GLU A 118 -0.99 7.25 -12.06
CA GLU A 118 -1.18 6.20 -13.07
C GLU A 118 0.14 5.52 -13.43
N LEU A 119 1.21 6.30 -13.62
CA LEU A 119 2.53 5.77 -13.90
C LEU A 119 3.07 4.92 -12.74
N THR A 120 2.85 5.38 -11.52
CA THR A 120 3.26 4.63 -10.33
C THR A 120 2.55 3.29 -10.24
N SER A 121 1.25 3.26 -10.53
CA SER A 121 0.45 2.04 -10.58
C SER A 121 0.92 1.09 -11.70
N GLU A 122 1.19 1.62 -12.88
CA GLU A 122 1.69 0.86 -14.03
C GLU A 122 3.05 0.20 -13.73
N ILE A 123 3.97 0.95 -13.12
CA ILE A 123 5.28 0.43 -12.70
C ILE A 123 5.11 -0.70 -11.68
N PHE A 124 4.22 -0.51 -10.70
CA PHE A 124 3.96 -1.52 -9.70
C PHE A 124 3.39 -2.81 -10.31
N GLU A 125 2.40 -2.69 -11.19
CA GLU A 125 1.82 -3.83 -11.91
C GLU A 125 2.87 -4.57 -12.75
N HIS A 126 3.73 -3.83 -13.45
CA HIS A 126 4.80 -4.43 -14.26
C HIS A 126 5.76 -5.25 -13.38
N ILE A 127 6.22 -4.68 -12.26
CA ILE A 127 7.10 -5.38 -11.32
C ILE A 127 6.42 -6.61 -10.73
N LEU A 128 5.15 -6.49 -10.33
CA LEU A 128 4.36 -7.60 -9.80
C LEU A 128 4.23 -8.74 -10.82
N ASN A 129 3.89 -8.41 -12.06
CA ASN A 129 3.78 -9.38 -13.15
C ASN A 129 5.12 -10.08 -13.43
N LYS A 130 6.23 -9.35 -13.43
CA LYS A 130 7.56 -9.95 -13.55
C LYS A 130 7.88 -10.91 -12.40
N ALA A 131 7.53 -10.53 -11.16
CA ALA A 131 7.73 -11.38 -9.98
C ALA A 131 6.86 -12.66 -10.04
N LEU A 132 5.61 -12.55 -10.48
CA LEU A 132 4.70 -13.69 -10.68
C LEU A 132 5.23 -14.66 -11.76
N ASN A 133 5.61 -14.12 -12.92
CA ASN A 133 6.11 -14.92 -14.04
C ASN A 133 7.40 -15.68 -13.68
N ASN A 134 8.21 -15.12 -12.78
CA ASN A 134 9.44 -15.73 -12.29
C ASN A 134 9.25 -16.56 -11.00
N ARG A 135 8.00 -16.85 -10.62
CA ARG A 135 7.66 -17.66 -9.42
C ARG A 135 8.30 -17.15 -8.13
N MET A 136 8.46 -15.82 -8.01
CA MET A 136 8.98 -15.17 -6.81
C MET A 136 7.89 -14.94 -5.77
N LEU A 137 6.62 -15.04 -6.14
CA LEU A 137 5.46 -14.88 -5.29
C LEU A 137 4.64 -16.18 -5.25
N ASP A 138 4.19 -16.52 -4.05
CA ASP A 138 3.21 -17.60 -3.85
C ASP A 138 1.80 -17.00 -3.90
N THR A 139 1.03 -17.38 -4.92
CA THR A 139 -0.35 -16.92 -5.12
C THR A 139 -1.39 -17.84 -4.52
N SER A 140 -0.99 -18.89 -3.80
CA SER A 140 -1.91 -19.86 -3.19
C SER A 140 -2.74 -19.25 -2.04
N ALA A 141 -2.26 -18.17 -1.44
CA ALA A 141 -2.97 -17.46 -0.37
C ALA A 141 -2.82 -15.94 -0.53
N ILE A 142 -3.94 -15.23 -0.41
CA ILE A 142 -3.98 -13.76 -0.36
C ILE A 142 -4.47 -13.36 1.04
N PHE A 143 -3.67 -12.57 1.74
CA PHE A 143 -4.03 -12.01 3.03
C PHE A 143 -4.51 -10.58 2.82
N ILE A 144 -5.76 -10.31 3.18
CA ILE A 144 -6.34 -8.95 3.13
C ILE A 144 -6.51 -8.49 4.58
N ASP A 145 -5.78 -7.45 4.96
CA ASP A 145 -5.92 -6.81 6.26
C ASP A 145 -6.66 -5.48 6.12
N GLY A 146 -7.67 -5.29 6.95
CA GLY A 146 -8.44 -4.05 7.03
C GLY A 146 -7.80 -3.09 8.03
N THR A 147 -7.10 -2.06 7.56
CA THR A 147 -6.56 -1.03 8.44
C THR A 147 -7.61 0.03 8.73
N HIS A 148 -7.95 0.23 10.00
CA HIS A 148 -8.79 1.34 10.43
C HIS A 148 -8.00 2.65 10.37
N ILE A 149 -8.24 3.46 9.35
CA ILE A 149 -7.71 4.82 9.28
C ILE A 149 -8.59 5.71 10.14
N LYS A 150 -8.06 6.17 11.27
CA LYS A 150 -8.72 7.20 12.07
C LYS A 150 -8.54 8.54 11.36
N ALA A 151 -9.63 9.02 10.75
CA ALA A 151 -9.65 10.41 10.30
C ALA A 151 -9.42 11.33 11.51
N SER A 152 -8.55 12.33 11.36
CA SER A 152 -8.37 13.40 12.33
C SER A 152 -9.55 14.38 12.27
N ALA A 153 -10.78 13.85 12.36
CA ALA A 153 -11.98 14.65 12.32
C ALA A 153 -12.18 15.35 13.68
N ASN A 154 -12.54 16.61 13.65
CA ASN A 154 -12.89 17.34 14.84
C ASN A 154 -14.20 16.76 15.41
N LYS A 155 -14.09 16.01 16.51
CA LYS A 155 -15.23 15.34 17.19
C LYS A 155 -16.37 16.27 17.62
N LYS A 156 -16.17 17.59 17.55
CA LYS A 156 -17.18 18.61 17.89
C LYS A 156 -17.97 19.11 16.69
N LYS A 157 -17.58 18.75 15.45
CA LYS A 157 -18.27 19.14 14.22
C LYS A 157 -19.12 17.99 13.72
N PHE A 158 -20.26 17.76 14.36
CA PHE A 158 -21.24 16.78 13.92
C PHE A 158 -22.64 17.37 14.09
N GLN A 159 -23.57 16.88 13.31
CA GLN A 159 -25.01 17.06 13.47
C GLN A 159 -25.70 15.71 13.53
N LYS A 160 -26.83 15.67 14.22
CA LYS A 160 -27.64 14.46 14.32
C LYS A 160 -28.75 14.54 13.27
N GLU A 161 -28.81 13.55 12.41
CA GLU A 161 -29.86 13.41 11.39
C GLU A 161 -30.72 12.21 11.73
N GLN A 162 -32.04 12.35 11.55
CA GLN A 162 -32.96 11.22 11.66
C GLN A 162 -33.02 10.49 10.32
N VAL A 163 -32.51 9.26 10.29
CA VAL A 163 -32.46 8.43 9.09
C VAL A 163 -33.32 7.18 9.33
N ALA A 164 -34.10 6.78 8.31
CA ALA A 164 -34.82 5.51 8.36
C ALA A 164 -33.85 4.34 8.56
N LYS A 165 -34.22 3.36 9.38
CA LYS A 165 -33.38 2.17 9.64
C LYS A 165 -33.07 1.43 8.35
N ALA A 166 -31.95 1.75 7.74
CA ALA A 166 -31.52 1.23 6.42
C ALA A 166 -31.48 -0.32 6.41
N ALA A 167 -31.09 -0.95 7.52
CA ALA A 167 -31.03 -2.40 7.61
C ALA A 167 -32.42 -3.08 7.49
N ARG A 168 -33.48 -2.50 8.08
CA ARG A 168 -34.84 -3.04 7.92
C ARG A 168 -35.42 -2.82 6.54
N VAL A 169 -35.13 -1.67 5.94
CA VAL A 169 -35.55 -1.39 4.56
C VAL A 169 -34.87 -2.36 3.59
N TYR A 170 -33.58 -2.58 3.75
CA TYR A 170 -32.81 -3.51 2.92
C TYR A 170 -33.25 -4.97 3.13
N SER A 171 -33.43 -5.42 4.36
CA SER A 171 -33.91 -6.79 4.63
C SER A 171 -35.32 -7.02 4.09
N GLY A 172 -36.21 -6.03 4.17
CA GLY A 172 -37.53 -6.10 3.59
C GLY A 172 -37.52 -6.16 2.04
N GLN A 173 -36.63 -5.43 1.39
CA GLN A 173 -36.44 -5.52 -0.06
C GLN A 173 -35.89 -6.90 -0.47
N LEU A 174 -34.84 -7.36 0.21
CA LEU A 174 -34.22 -8.66 -0.06
C LEU A 174 -35.23 -9.81 0.11
N ARG A 175 -36.05 -9.77 1.16
CA ARG A 175 -37.12 -10.78 1.37
C ARG A 175 -38.15 -10.78 0.25
N ARG A 176 -38.56 -9.61 -0.22
CA ARG A 176 -39.49 -9.50 -1.37
C ARG A 176 -38.92 -10.11 -2.63
N GLU A 177 -37.65 -9.85 -2.92
CA GLU A 177 -36.96 -10.41 -4.09
C GLU A 177 -36.83 -11.93 -3.96
N VAL A 178 -36.39 -12.42 -2.78
CA VAL A 178 -36.26 -13.85 -2.52
C VAL A 178 -37.62 -14.57 -2.60
N ASN A 179 -38.68 -13.99 -2.02
CA ASN A 179 -40.01 -14.59 -2.07
C ASN A 179 -40.59 -14.59 -3.49
N ALA A 180 -40.32 -13.55 -4.29
CA ALA A 180 -40.72 -13.53 -5.71
C ALA A 180 -39.99 -14.61 -6.55
N GLU A 181 -38.73 -14.90 -6.25
CA GLU A 181 -38.02 -16.05 -6.87
C GLU A 181 -38.55 -17.39 -6.38
N ARG A 182 -38.83 -17.53 -5.08
CA ARG A 182 -39.38 -18.75 -4.51
C ARG A 182 -40.76 -19.09 -5.11
N GLU A 183 -41.60 -18.07 -5.32
CA GLU A 183 -42.89 -18.24 -5.97
C GLU A 183 -42.76 -18.74 -7.43
N LYS A 184 -41.82 -18.20 -8.19
CA LYS A 184 -41.49 -18.69 -9.55
C LYS A 184 -41.03 -20.14 -9.56
N LEU A 185 -40.39 -20.61 -8.48
CA LEU A 185 -39.90 -21.97 -8.30
C LEU A 185 -40.92 -22.91 -7.61
N GLY A 186 -42.15 -22.46 -7.37
CA GLY A 186 -43.22 -23.24 -6.69
C GLY A 186 -42.93 -23.57 -5.22
N LYS A 187 -42.06 -22.76 -4.57
CA LYS A 187 -41.71 -22.92 -3.15
C LYS A 187 -42.49 -21.97 -2.28
N LYS A 188 -42.82 -22.37 -1.05
CA LYS A 188 -43.52 -21.48 -0.09
C LYS A 188 -42.67 -20.25 0.24
N PRO A 189 -43.30 -19.06 0.39
CA PRO A 189 -42.59 -17.86 0.86
C PRO A 189 -42.00 -18.07 2.27
N ILE A 190 -40.96 -17.30 2.59
CA ILE A 190 -40.36 -17.25 3.90
C ILE A 190 -41.27 -16.40 4.78
N GLU A 191 -41.87 -16.99 5.82
CA GLU A 191 -42.69 -16.30 6.83
C GLU A 191 -41.77 -15.50 7.77
N ASP A 192 -42.28 -14.39 8.30
CA ASP A 192 -41.55 -13.60 9.30
C ASP A 192 -41.66 -14.27 10.67
N ASP A 193 -40.57 -14.65 11.29
CA ASP A 193 -40.49 -15.15 12.69
C ASP A 193 -40.63 -14.01 13.74
N ASP A 194 -40.97 -12.78 13.30
CA ASP A 194 -41.18 -11.63 14.20
C ASP A 194 -42.66 -11.40 14.50
N ASP A 195 -43.29 -12.38 15.10
CA ASP A 195 -44.68 -12.26 15.65
C ASP A 195 -44.67 -11.82 17.13
N GLU A 196 -43.99 -10.71 17.42
CA GLU A 196 -44.23 -9.97 18.67
C GLU A 196 -44.06 -8.45 18.41
N ASN A 197 -44.93 -7.84 17.65
CA ASN A 197 -45.47 -6.50 17.89
C ASN A 197 -46.46 -6.05 16.79
N GLN A 198 -47.67 -6.58 16.84
CA GLN A 198 -48.81 -5.95 16.17
C GLN A 198 -49.23 -4.71 16.98
N GLY A 199 -48.61 -3.57 16.66
CA GLY A 199 -49.02 -2.24 17.12
C GLY A 199 -49.30 -1.35 15.91
N VAL A 200 -50.58 -1.13 15.66
CA VAL A 200 -51.18 -0.22 14.67
C VAL A 200 -50.48 1.13 14.67
N GLY A 201 -50.09 1.61 13.48
CA GLY A 201 -49.73 3.01 13.27
C GLY A 201 -48.34 3.15 12.56
N GLY A 202 -48.39 3.50 11.27
CA GLY A 202 -47.20 3.69 10.47
C GLY A 202 -46.33 4.87 10.91
N SER A 203 -45.54 4.72 11.96
CA SER A 203 -44.42 5.58 12.25
C SER A 203 -43.16 4.93 11.70
N GLN A 204 -42.57 5.53 10.66
CA GLN A 204 -41.24 5.17 10.23
C GLN A 204 -40.28 5.28 11.44
N GLU A 205 -39.85 4.17 11.97
CA GLU A 205 -38.80 4.18 13.02
C GLU A 205 -37.53 4.81 12.42
N THR A 206 -37.28 6.02 12.82
CA THR A 206 -36.08 6.76 12.48
C THR A 206 -35.02 6.54 13.56
N VAL A 207 -33.76 6.40 13.16
CA VAL A 207 -32.62 6.32 14.09
C VAL A 207 -31.80 7.60 13.93
N GLU A 208 -31.38 8.18 15.04
CA GLU A 208 -30.43 9.27 15.01
C GLU A 208 -29.08 8.80 14.48
N LYS A 209 -28.68 9.30 13.31
CA LYS A 209 -27.35 9.11 12.74
C LYS A 209 -26.53 10.35 13.01
N THR A 210 -25.34 10.16 13.56
CA THR A 210 -24.38 11.25 13.72
C THR A 210 -23.59 11.41 12.42
N VAL A 211 -23.65 12.57 11.81
CA VAL A 211 -23.02 12.89 10.53
C VAL A 211 -22.01 13.99 10.73
N SER A 212 -20.84 13.90 10.11
CA SER A 212 -19.82 14.95 10.13
C SER A 212 -20.30 16.14 9.29
N THR A 213 -20.15 17.36 9.81
CA THR A 213 -20.49 18.57 9.04
C THR A 213 -19.41 18.95 8.02
N THR A 214 -18.24 18.32 8.09
CA THR A 214 -17.11 18.58 7.20
C THR A 214 -17.03 17.55 6.06
N ASP A 215 -17.45 16.31 6.34
CA ASP A 215 -17.47 15.20 5.39
C ASP A 215 -18.70 14.33 5.69
N PRO A 216 -19.85 14.60 5.02
CA PRO A 216 -21.10 13.88 5.27
C PRO A 216 -21.05 12.39 4.95
N ASP A 217 -20.14 11.97 4.06
CA ASP A 217 -20.01 10.58 3.62
C ASP A 217 -19.10 9.74 4.54
N CYS A 218 -18.42 10.39 5.51
CA CYS A 218 -17.60 9.66 6.46
C CYS A 218 -18.44 8.87 7.47
N GLY A 219 -18.13 7.59 7.62
CA GLY A 219 -18.71 6.74 8.66
C GLY A 219 -18.16 7.11 10.05
N MET A 220 -19.03 7.33 11.02
CA MET A 220 -18.63 7.47 12.43
C MET A 220 -18.62 6.11 13.13
N PHE A 221 -17.45 5.69 13.59
CA PHE A 221 -17.29 4.48 14.37
C PHE A 221 -17.45 4.81 15.88
N VAL A 222 -18.43 4.22 16.53
CA VAL A 222 -18.57 4.25 17.99
C VAL A 222 -18.00 2.93 18.52
N LYS A 223 -16.94 3.03 19.33
CA LYS A 223 -16.38 1.86 20.02
C LYS A 223 -17.40 1.45 21.08
N GLY A 224 -18.01 0.27 20.91
CA GLY A 224 -18.85 -0.33 21.93
C GLY A 224 -18.05 -0.55 23.22
N GLU A 225 -18.70 -0.37 24.36
CA GLU A 225 -18.17 -0.72 25.69
C GLU A 225 -17.99 -2.23 25.84
#